data_267bf4296177206f75fc8fd0f90b72af
#
_entry.id   267bf4296177206f75fc8fd0f90b72af
#
_cell.length_a   1.000
_cell.length_b   1.000
_cell.length_c   1.000
_cell.angle_alpha   90.00
_cell.angle_beta   90.00
_cell.angle_gamma   90.00
#
_symmetry.space_group_name_H-M   'P 1'
#
loop_
_entity.id
_entity.type
_entity.pdbx_description
1 polymer ?
#
loop_
_entity_poly.entity_id
_entity_poly.type
_entity_poly.pdbx_seq_one_letter_code
_entity_poly.pdbx_strand_id
1 'polypeptide(L)'
;MSNNDEIKDINGAADPITPIDFTPHSEEVKAFSYKFKWLHVVVASFLLVSLSTGWFVLTARSVFVEVDPITAQMSIDTGTSFKLGQRYLMRTGSYQLTLKNEGYHDTVTRLLVSREQSQTHPFVMRKLPGIISFDSVNILEARIRIDGVDIGQTPLVYVEVEPGEHQLLISKDRYLDFGETINIEGRTLEQSFSASLEPAWATVSLTTAPSGADVLVDGELIGSTPINAEIIQGQRDLVLKLAGHKAWQEEFDVLAGEDFSVPLV
;
A
#
# COMPACT_ATOMS: atom_id res chain seq x y z
N MET A 1 -118.51 -27.36 -90.72
CA MET A 1 -117.64 -28.49 -90.65
C MET A 1 -116.66 -28.18 -89.57
N SER A 2 -116.91 -28.84 -88.58
CA SER A 2 -116.43 -28.71 -87.23
C SER A 2 -115.00 -29.10 -87.06
N ASN A 3 -114.21 -28.32 -86.29
CA ASN A 3 -113.07 -28.88 -85.63
C ASN A 3 -112.99 -28.23 -84.20
N ASN A 4 -113.18 -29.06 -83.30
CA ASN A 4 -112.88 -28.79 -81.88
C ASN A 4 -111.44 -28.95 -81.63
N ASP A 5 -110.76 -27.89 -81.22
CA ASP A 5 -109.41 -27.98 -80.66
C ASP A 5 -109.51 -28.09 -79.15
N GLU A 6 -108.99 -29.16 -78.72
CA GLU A 6 -108.87 -29.57 -77.34
C GLU A 6 -107.70 -28.77 -76.68
N ILE A 7 -108.02 -28.00 -75.68
CA ILE A 7 -107.09 -27.26 -74.87
C ILE A 7 -106.53 -28.25 -73.82
N LYS A 8 -105.31 -28.60 -73.94
CA LYS A 8 -104.56 -29.46 -73.04
C LYS A 8 -104.04 -28.59 -71.85
N ASP A 9 -104.55 -28.87 -70.72
CA ASP A 9 -104.05 -28.26 -69.46
C ASP A 9 -102.62 -28.68 -69.23
N ILE A 10 -101.79 -27.65 -69.18
CA ILE A 10 -100.39 -27.81 -68.78
C ILE A 10 -100.26 -27.42 -67.28
N ASN A 11 -100.66 -28.33 -66.46
CA ASN A 11 -100.31 -28.26 -65.04
C ASN A 11 -99.03 -29.04 -64.85
N GLY A 12 -97.88 -28.45 -65.24
CA GLY A 12 -96.58 -28.94 -64.85
C GLY A 12 -96.32 -28.52 -63.45
N ALA A 13 -96.46 -29.44 -62.53
CA ALA A 13 -95.92 -29.23 -61.18
C ALA A 13 -94.40 -29.00 -61.31
N ALA A 14 -93.98 -27.83 -60.92
CA ALA A 14 -92.56 -27.59 -60.79
C ALA A 14 -92.00 -28.50 -59.70
N ASP A 15 -91.02 -29.33 -60.07
CA ASP A 15 -90.26 -30.15 -59.12
C ASP A 15 -89.68 -29.24 -58.03
N PRO A 16 -89.76 -29.62 -56.80
CA PRO A 16 -89.13 -28.82 -55.71
C PRO A 16 -87.63 -28.76 -55.97
N ILE A 17 -87.10 -27.52 -56.00
CA ILE A 17 -85.64 -27.24 -56.07
C ILE A 17 -85.03 -27.80 -54.79
N THR A 18 -84.37 -28.94 -54.93
CA THR A 18 -83.58 -29.48 -53.83
C THR A 18 -82.37 -28.56 -53.59
N PRO A 19 -82.19 -28.06 -52.40
CA PRO A 19 -81.05 -27.22 -52.12
C PRO A 19 -79.74 -28.09 -52.37
N ILE A 20 -78.88 -27.56 -53.17
CA ILE A 20 -77.49 -28.13 -53.38
C ILE A 20 -76.76 -27.93 -52.08
N ASP A 21 -76.48 -29.01 -51.39
CA ASP A 21 -75.64 -28.97 -50.20
C ASP A 21 -74.26 -28.47 -50.61
N PHE A 22 -73.95 -27.17 -50.37
CA PHE A 22 -72.67 -26.57 -50.61
C PHE A 22 -71.74 -27.04 -49.48
N THR A 23 -71.02 -28.06 -49.69
CA THR A 23 -69.86 -28.41 -48.85
C THR A 23 -68.72 -27.49 -49.25
N PRO A 24 -68.41 -26.47 -48.44
CA PRO A 24 -67.21 -25.68 -48.73
C PRO A 24 -66.02 -26.64 -48.72
N HIS A 25 -65.28 -26.66 -49.83
CA HIS A 25 -64.02 -27.36 -49.90
C HIS A 25 -63.08 -26.69 -48.90
N SER A 26 -63.07 -27.17 -47.67
CA SER A 26 -62.07 -26.78 -46.71
C SER A 26 -60.76 -27.31 -47.23
N GLU A 27 -59.95 -26.44 -47.88
CA GLU A 27 -58.52 -26.67 -47.95
C GLU A 27 -58.07 -26.79 -46.51
N GLU A 28 -57.82 -28.02 -46.06
CA GLU A 28 -57.09 -28.24 -44.82
C GLU A 28 -55.74 -27.57 -45.03
N VAL A 29 -55.64 -26.29 -44.58
CA VAL A 29 -54.35 -25.63 -44.32
C VAL A 29 -53.72 -26.53 -43.26
N LYS A 30 -52.87 -27.43 -43.69
CA LYS A 30 -52.02 -28.21 -42.75
C LYS A 30 -51.24 -27.18 -41.97
N ALA A 31 -51.79 -26.79 -40.83
CA ALA A 31 -51.07 -26.02 -39.83
C ALA A 31 -49.82 -26.77 -39.53
N PHE A 32 -48.67 -26.21 -39.95
CA PHE A 32 -47.35 -26.80 -39.72
C PHE A 32 -47.16 -26.73 -38.19
N SER A 33 -47.65 -27.72 -37.45
CA SER A 33 -47.47 -27.88 -36.03
C SER A 33 -46.05 -28.37 -35.82
N TYR A 34 -45.10 -27.43 -35.75
CA TYR A 34 -43.77 -27.71 -35.31
C TYR A 34 -43.83 -28.18 -33.85
N LYS A 35 -43.76 -29.50 -33.66
CA LYS A 35 -43.65 -30.05 -32.30
C LYS A 35 -42.22 -29.73 -31.85
N PHE A 36 -42.12 -28.61 -31.12
CA PHE A 36 -40.90 -28.11 -30.49
C PHE A 36 -40.36 -29.21 -29.57
N LYS A 37 -39.39 -29.97 -30.09
CA LYS A 37 -38.68 -30.98 -29.28
C LYS A 37 -37.66 -30.25 -28.42
N TRP A 38 -37.91 -30.06 -27.14
CA TRP A 38 -36.97 -29.48 -26.18
C TRP A 38 -35.55 -30.04 -26.34
N LEU A 39 -35.41 -31.33 -26.63
CA LEU A 39 -34.10 -31.95 -26.86
C LEU A 39 -33.28 -31.22 -27.92
N HIS A 40 -33.88 -30.72 -29.03
CA HIS A 40 -33.16 -29.98 -30.07
C HIS A 40 -32.66 -28.61 -29.53
N VAL A 41 -33.42 -27.98 -28.63
CA VAL A 41 -32.96 -26.73 -28.00
C VAL A 41 -31.80 -26.97 -27.06
N VAL A 42 -31.88 -28.02 -26.25
CA VAL A 42 -30.78 -28.42 -25.35
C VAL A 42 -29.52 -28.73 -26.14
N VAL A 43 -29.63 -29.53 -27.22
CA VAL A 43 -28.50 -29.88 -28.09
C VAL A 43 -27.95 -28.60 -28.78
N ALA A 44 -28.80 -27.78 -29.33
CA ALA A 44 -28.37 -26.51 -29.97
C ALA A 44 -27.69 -25.56 -28.98
N SER A 45 -28.22 -25.44 -27.78
CA SER A 45 -27.61 -24.63 -26.70
C SER A 45 -26.26 -25.21 -26.31
N PHE A 46 -26.14 -26.50 -26.13
CA PHE A 46 -24.88 -27.16 -25.82
C PHE A 46 -23.83 -26.96 -26.92
N LEU A 47 -24.21 -27.09 -28.17
CA LEU A 47 -23.33 -26.84 -29.32
C LEU A 47 -22.87 -25.37 -29.37
N LEU A 48 -23.78 -24.44 -29.11
CA LEU A 48 -23.50 -23.00 -29.10
C LEU A 48 -22.55 -22.65 -27.99
N VAL A 49 -22.74 -23.18 -26.78
CA VAL A 49 -21.83 -22.99 -25.62
C VAL A 49 -20.46 -23.64 -25.93
N SER A 50 -20.42 -24.83 -26.46
CA SER A 50 -19.17 -25.54 -26.84
C SER A 50 -18.38 -24.74 -27.88
N LEU A 51 -19.07 -24.24 -28.93
CA LEU A 51 -18.45 -23.44 -29.99
C LEU A 51 -17.93 -22.11 -29.45
N SER A 52 -18.72 -21.45 -28.60
CA SER A 52 -18.33 -20.19 -27.94
C SER A 52 -17.11 -20.38 -27.02
N THR A 53 -17.10 -21.45 -26.23
CA THR A 53 -15.97 -21.80 -25.36
C THR A 53 -14.73 -22.15 -26.18
N GLY A 54 -14.87 -22.94 -27.22
CA GLY A 54 -13.77 -23.28 -28.14
C GLY A 54 -13.19 -22.01 -28.80
N TRP A 55 -14.05 -21.14 -29.31
CA TRP A 55 -13.63 -19.84 -29.87
C TRP A 55 -12.89 -18.98 -28.84
N PHE A 56 -13.39 -18.94 -27.60
CA PHE A 56 -12.72 -18.19 -26.53
C PHE A 56 -11.32 -18.77 -26.26
N VAL A 57 -11.19 -20.10 -26.09
CA VAL A 57 -9.89 -20.75 -25.81
C VAL A 57 -8.89 -20.53 -26.94
N LEU A 58 -9.32 -20.59 -28.19
CA LEU A 58 -8.46 -20.36 -29.36
C LEU A 58 -8.01 -18.90 -29.50
N THR A 59 -8.82 -17.95 -29.04
CA THR A 59 -8.52 -16.52 -29.15
C THR A 59 -7.94 -15.90 -27.86
N ALA A 60 -8.03 -16.60 -26.73
CA ALA A 60 -7.49 -16.16 -25.45
C ALA A 60 -5.97 -16.19 -25.44
N ARG A 61 -5.39 -15.28 -24.67
CA ARG A 61 -3.97 -15.16 -24.40
C ARG A 61 -3.68 -15.65 -22.99
N SER A 62 -2.56 -16.32 -22.80
CA SER A 62 -2.12 -16.83 -21.51
C SER A 62 -1.35 -15.72 -20.79
N VAL A 63 -1.91 -15.19 -19.72
CA VAL A 63 -1.33 -14.12 -18.93
C VAL A 63 -0.94 -14.66 -17.56
N PHE A 64 0.32 -14.47 -17.19
CA PHE A 64 0.81 -14.70 -15.85
C PHE A 64 0.99 -13.35 -15.16
N VAL A 65 0.33 -13.15 -14.04
CA VAL A 65 0.46 -11.94 -13.22
C VAL A 65 1.30 -12.31 -12.02
N GLU A 66 2.50 -11.78 -11.99
CA GLU A 66 3.44 -11.97 -10.88
C GLU A 66 3.25 -10.81 -9.91
N VAL A 67 2.87 -11.11 -8.68
CA VAL A 67 2.63 -10.07 -7.66
C VAL A 67 3.56 -10.31 -6.48
N ASP A 68 4.25 -9.26 -6.08
CA ASP A 68 5.03 -9.21 -4.85
C ASP A 68 4.33 -8.27 -3.85
N PRO A 69 3.90 -8.79 -2.68
CA PRO A 69 4.09 -10.14 -2.15
C PRO A 69 3.14 -11.18 -2.78
N ILE A 70 3.60 -12.42 -2.83
CA ILE A 70 2.84 -13.55 -3.41
C ILE A 70 1.51 -13.82 -2.69
N THR A 71 1.37 -13.33 -1.44
CA THR A 71 0.15 -13.45 -0.63
C THR A 71 -0.94 -12.46 -1.03
N ALA A 72 -0.66 -11.55 -1.97
CA ALA A 72 -1.61 -10.53 -2.39
C ALA A 72 -2.87 -11.15 -2.99
N GLN A 73 -4.02 -10.66 -2.55
CA GLN A 73 -5.31 -10.95 -3.15
C GLN A 73 -5.46 -10.11 -4.42
N MET A 74 -5.76 -10.78 -5.52
CA MET A 74 -5.89 -10.16 -6.82
C MET A 74 -7.30 -10.33 -7.34
N SER A 75 -7.94 -9.24 -7.77
CA SER A 75 -9.19 -9.23 -8.52
C SER A 75 -9.01 -8.54 -9.88
N ILE A 76 -9.74 -9.04 -10.88
CA ILE A 76 -9.80 -8.47 -12.23
C ILE A 76 -11.23 -8.02 -12.44
N ASP A 77 -11.46 -6.71 -12.46
CA ASP A 77 -12.78 -6.11 -12.35
C ASP A 77 -13.45 -5.85 -13.71
N THR A 78 -12.73 -5.97 -14.83
CA THR A 78 -13.27 -5.72 -16.18
C THR A 78 -12.94 -6.84 -17.13
N GLY A 79 -13.93 -7.24 -17.95
CA GLY A 79 -13.78 -8.23 -19.02
C GLY A 79 -13.89 -9.68 -18.57
N THR A 80 -13.78 -10.59 -19.54
CA THR A 80 -13.87 -12.03 -19.30
C THR A 80 -12.47 -12.60 -19.08
N SER A 81 -12.22 -13.11 -17.89
CA SER A 81 -10.98 -13.80 -17.54
C SER A 81 -11.28 -15.16 -16.94
N PHE A 82 -10.53 -16.18 -17.35
CA PHE A 82 -10.61 -17.53 -16.77
C PHE A 82 -9.28 -17.88 -16.13
N LYS A 83 -9.30 -18.20 -14.84
CA LYS A 83 -8.11 -18.67 -14.14
C LYS A 83 -7.89 -20.17 -14.42
N LEU A 84 -6.71 -20.49 -14.95
CA LEU A 84 -6.27 -21.86 -15.19
C LEU A 84 -4.95 -22.09 -14.45
N GLY A 85 -5.01 -22.67 -13.27
CA GLY A 85 -3.85 -22.78 -12.37
C GLY A 85 -3.34 -21.41 -11.94
N GLN A 86 -2.11 -21.08 -12.27
CA GLN A 86 -1.48 -19.78 -11.96
C GLN A 86 -1.60 -18.76 -13.11
N ARG A 87 -2.24 -19.11 -14.21
CA ARG A 87 -2.36 -18.25 -15.39
C ARG A 87 -3.82 -17.87 -15.63
N TYR A 88 -3.99 -16.74 -16.29
CA TYR A 88 -5.29 -16.26 -16.73
C TYR A 88 -5.40 -16.35 -18.24
N LEU A 89 -6.51 -16.88 -18.71
CA LEU A 89 -6.88 -16.84 -20.12
C LEU A 89 -7.74 -15.60 -20.35
N MET A 90 -7.22 -14.65 -21.11
CA MET A 90 -7.83 -13.33 -21.33
C MET A 90 -7.76 -12.96 -22.81
N ARG A 91 -8.69 -12.15 -23.29
CA ARG A 91 -8.58 -11.57 -24.64
C ARG A 91 -7.66 -10.35 -24.62
N THR A 92 -7.14 -10.01 -25.78
CA THR A 92 -6.40 -8.75 -25.98
C THR A 92 -7.27 -7.56 -25.56
N GLY A 93 -6.74 -6.69 -24.70
CA GLY A 93 -7.48 -5.55 -24.17
C GLY A 93 -6.86 -4.96 -22.93
N SER A 94 -7.57 -4.00 -22.33
CA SER A 94 -7.19 -3.37 -21.08
C SER A 94 -8.13 -3.85 -19.97
N TYR A 95 -7.55 -4.31 -18.89
CA TYR A 95 -8.25 -4.83 -17.71
C TYR A 95 -7.87 -4.00 -16.50
N GLN A 96 -8.81 -3.82 -15.59
CA GLN A 96 -8.53 -3.21 -14.30
C GLN A 96 -8.14 -4.31 -13.32
N LEU A 97 -6.97 -4.16 -12.72
CA LEU A 97 -6.41 -5.08 -11.74
C LEU A 97 -6.43 -4.38 -10.38
N THR A 98 -7.07 -5.01 -9.41
CA THR A 98 -7.08 -4.56 -8.01
C THR A 98 -6.27 -5.54 -7.19
N LEU A 99 -5.25 -5.03 -6.49
CA LEU A 99 -4.38 -5.79 -5.61
C LEU A 99 -4.57 -5.32 -4.18
N LYS A 100 -4.73 -6.27 -3.25
CA LYS A 100 -4.89 -6.01 -1.82
C LYS A 100 -4.04 -6.97 -1.01
N ASN A 101 -3.33 -6.45 -0.02
CA ASN A 101 -2.63 -7.26 0.96
C ASN A 101 -2.49 -6.49 2.27
N GLU A 102 -2.56 -7.20 3.38
CA GLU A 102 -2.36 -6.61 4.71
C GLU A 102 -0.95 -6.03 4.82
N GLY A 103 -0.83 -4.81 5.34
CA GLY A 103 0.42 -4.09 5.43
C GLY A 103 0.91 -3.44 4.13
N TYR A 104 0.08 -3.40 3.09
CA TYR A 104 0.40 -2.77 1.80
C TYR A 104 -0.70 -1.81 1.38
N HIS A 105 -0.34 -0.84 0.56
CA HIS A 105 -1.33 0.05 -0.06
C HIS A 105 -2.19 -0.71 -1.07
N ASP A 106 -3.51 -0.57 -0.98
CA ASP A 106 -4.41 -1.06 -2.03
C ASP A 106 -4.00 -0.45 -3.37
N THR A 107 -3.78 -1.29 -4.36
CA THR A 107 -3.29 -0.86 -5.67
C THR A 107 -4.30 -1.20 -6.75
N VAL A 108 -4.75 -0.17 -7.47
CA VAL A 108 -5.59 -0.32 -8.66
C VAL A 108 -4.77 0.10 -9.87
N THR A 109 -4.54 -0.83 -10.78
CA THR A 109 -3.71 -0.59 -11.96
C THR A 109 -4.33 -1.18 -13.21
N ARG A 110 -3.77 -0.86 -14.39
CA ARG A 110 -4.19 -1.40 -15.67
C ARG A 110 -3.27 -2.52 -16.11
N LEU A 111 -3.87 -3.66 -16.43
CA LEU A 111 -3.22 -4.79 -17.07
C LEU A 111 -3.52 -4.72 -18.58
N LEU A 112 -2.50 -4.48 -19.40
CA LEU A 112 -2.63 -4.47 -20.85
C LEU A 112 -2.26 -5.84 -21.42
N VAL A 113 -3.25 -6.54 -21.97
CA VAL A 113 -3.05 -7.82 -22.65
C VAL A 113 -2.81 -7.58 -24.13
N SER A 114 -1.60 -7.82 -24.60
CA SER A 114 -1.18 -7.68 -25.99
C SER A 114 -1.64 -8.87 -26.87
N ARG A 115 -1.20 -8.89 -28.12
CA ARG A 115 -1.49 -10.00 -29.06
C ARG A 115 -0.58 -11.21 -28.88
N GLU A 116 0.42 -11.13 -28.01
CA GLU A 116 1.33 -12.24 -27.71
C GLU A 116 0.58 -13.37 -27.02
N GLN A 117 0.94 -14.60 -27.36
CA GLN A 117 0.22 -15.79 -26.84
C GLN A 117 0.46 -16.05 -25.35
N SER A 118 1.65 -15.70 -24.85
CA SER A 118 2.04 -15.84 -23.45
C SER A 118 2.73 -14.58 -22.96
N GLN A 119 2.25 -14.03 -21.85
CA GLN A 119 2.75 -12.78 -21.28
C GLN A 119 2.94 -12.93 -19.77
N THR A 120 3.93 -12.21 -19.25
CA THR A 120 4.17 -12.09 -17.79
C THR A 120 4.17 -10.61 -17.43
N HIS A 121 3.41 -10.25 -16.42
CA HIS A 121 3.31 -8.88 -15.93
C HIS A 121 3.67 -8.86 -14.44
N PRO A 122 4.85 -8.30 -14.07
CA PRO A 122 5.25 -8.14 -12.68
C PRO A 122 4.58 -6.90 -12.08
N PHE A 123 4.10 -7.05 -10.84
CA PHE A 123 3.56 -5.97 -10.03
C PHE A 123 4.15 -6.06 -8.62
N VAL A 124 4.69 -4.95 -8.13
CA VAL A 124 5.19 -4.83 -6.76
C VAL A 124 4.28 -3.89 -6.00
N MET A 125 3.76 -4.36 -4.87
CA MET A 125 2.92 -3.53 -4.01
C MET A 125 3.79 -2.68 -3.08
N ARG A 126 3.38 -1.44 -2.86
CA ARG A 126 4.05 -0.54 -1.92
C ARG A 126 3.63 -0.88 -0.49
N LYS A 127 4.61 -1.08 0.39
CA LYS A 127 4.38 -1.31 1.81
C LYS A 127 3.77 -0.07 2.46
N LEU A 128 2.94 -0.27 3.47
CA LEU A 128 2.52 0.79 4.39
C LEU A 128 3.69 1.19 5.30
N PRO A 129 3.70 2.40 5.86
CA PRO A 129 4.67 2.81 6.86
C PRO A 129 4.81 1.81 8.01
N GLY A 130 5.99 1.78 8.64
CA GLY A 130 6.21 1.10 9.90
C GLY A 130 5.88 2.02 11.07
N ILE A 131 5.63 1.43 12.23
CA ILE A 131 5.38 2.16 13.48
C ILE A 131 6.62 2.01 14.34
N ILE A 132 7.24 3.13 14.70
CA ILE A 132 8.45 3.14 15.50
C ILE A 132 8.25 3.77 16.87
N SER A 133 9.04 3.32 17.84
CA SER A 133 9.05 3.83 19.20
C SER A 133 10.49 3.96 19.72
N PHE A 134 10.73 5.01 20.52
CA PHE A 134 11.98 5.30 21.22
C PHE A 134 11.69 5.48 22.72
N ASP A 135 11.40 4.38 23.38
CA ASP A 135 11.02 4.34 24.80
C ASP A 135 12.19 4.02 25.74
N SER A 136 13.27 3.47 25.19
CA SER A 136 14.43 2.99 25.94
C SER A 136 15.66 3.89 25.77
N VAL A 137 15.47 5.20 25.73
CA VAL A 137 16.57 6.16 25.73
C VAL A 137 16.84 6.59 27.17
N ASN A 138 18.10 6.53 27.59
CA ASN A 138 18.51 6.86 28.95
C ASN A 138 18.29 8.34 29.35
N ILE A 139 18.04 9.22 28.38
CA ILE A 139 17.85 10.65 28.54
C ILE A 139 16.46 11.06 28.07
N LEU A 140 15.72 11.78 28.90
CA LEU A 140 14.45 12.39 28.57
C LEU A 140 14.64 13.65 27.71
N GLU A 141 13.64 13.96 26.88
CA GLU A 141 13.61 15.15 26.04
C GLU A 141 14.81 15.26 25.09
N ALA A 142 15.42 14.12 24.71
CA ALA A 142 16.39 14.09 23.63
C ALA A 142 15.67 14.22 22.29
N ARG A 143 16.16 15.10 21.43
CA ARG A 143 15.57 15.35 20.11
C ARG A 143 15.90 14.20 19.17
N ILE A 144 14.88 13.73 18.45
CA ILE A 144 15.01 12.64 17.50
C ILE A 144 14.80 13.18 16.09
N ARG A 145 15.73 12.88 15.19
CA ARG A 145 15.63 13.19 13.76
C ARG A 145 15.80 11.91 12.93
N ILE A 146 14.97 11.83 11.89
CA ILE A 146 15.12 10.80 10.85
C ILE A 146 15.35 11.50 9.52
N ASP A 147 16.42 11.15 8.82
CA ASP A 147 16.86 11.80 7.58
C ASP A 147 16.95 13.32 7.67
N GLY A 148 17.36 13.81 8.86
CA GLY A 148 17.44 15.24 9.15
C GLY A 148 16.12 15.93 9.53
N VAL A 149 14.99 15.22 9.43
CA VAL A 149 13.67 15.75 9.82
C VAL A 149 13.41 15.47 11.30
N ASP A 150 13.04 16.50 12.05
CA ASP A 150 12.68 16.41 13.46
C ASP A 150 11.32 15.70 13.58
N ILE A 151 11.28 14.57 14.30
CA ILE A 151 10.08 13.76 14.53
C ILE A 151 9.59 13.81 15.98
N GLY A 152 10.34 14.45 16.88
CA GLY A 152 9.94 14.62 18.28
C GLY A 152 11.09 14.46 19.28
N GLN A 153 10.72 14.14 20.51
CA GLN A 153 11.64 14.00 21.64
C GLN A 153 11.35 12.71 22.41
N THR A 154 12.38 12.17 23.09
CA THR A 154 12.25 10.98 23.95
C THR A 154 11.47 11.28 25.25
N PRO A 155 10.61 10.35 25.71
CA PRO A 155 10.18 9.12 25.02
C PRO A 155 9.22 9.43 23.88
N LEU A 156 9.42 8.78 22.73
CA LEU A 156 8.58 8.94 21.55
C LEU A 156 8.01 7.58 21.17
N VAL A 157 6.68 7.50 20.96
CA VAL A 157 5.98 6.24 20.67
C VAL A 157 5.00 6.43 19.51
N TYR A 158 4.81 5.34 18.76
CA TYR A 158 3.82 5.23 17.69
C TYR A 158 3.95 6.27 16.57
N VAL A 159 5.17 6.44 16.07
CA VAL A 159 5.43 7.31 14.92
C VAL A 159 5.48 6.48 13.64
N GLU A 160 4.73 6.90 12.63
CA GLU A 160 4.76 6.28 11.30
C GLU A 160 5.96 6.78 10.51
N VAL A 161 6.75 5.83 9.97
CA VAL A 161 7.89 6.11 9.10
C VAL A 161 7.83 5.21 7.88
N GLU A 162 8.16 5.73 6.70
CA GLU A 162 8.20 4.97 5.46
C GLU A 162 9.17 3.78 5.57
N PRO A 163 8.93 2.67 4.84
CA PRO A 163 9.82 1.52 4.87
C PRO A 163 11.13 1.80 4.14
N GLY A 164 12.22 1.31 4.69
CA GLY A 164 13.56 1.46 4.09
C GLY A 164 14.65 1.77 5.10
N GLU A 165 15.83 2.09 4.60
CA GLU A 165 16.95 2.54 5.41
C GLU A 165 16.84 4.03 5.67
N HIS A 166 17.03 4.43 6.94
CA HIS A 166 16.93 5.80 7.41
C HIS A 166 18.09 6.14 8.31
N GLN A 167 18.53 7.41 8.29
CA GLN A 167 19.54 7.95 9.18
C GLN A 167 18.87 8.47 10.45
N LEU A 168 19.09 7.77 11.56
CA LEU A 168 18.65 8.19 12.88
C LEU A 168 19.72 9.09 13.50
N LEU A 169 19.30 10.22 14.08
CA LEU A 169 20.11 11.08 14.91
C LEU A 169 19.34 11.43 16.17
N ILE A 170 19.93 11.12 17.33
CA ILE A 170 19.38 11.52 18.64
C ILE A 170 20.38 12.49 19.28
N SER A 171 19.91 13.66 19.69
CA SER A 171 20.75 14.72 20.23
C SER A 171 20.12 15.37 21.45
N LYS A 172 20.95 15.78 22.42
CA LYS A 172 20.58 16.55 23.60
C LYS A 172 21.75 17.47 23.97
N ASP A 173 21.43 18.68 24.42
CA ASP A 173 22.44 19.58 24.91
C ASP A 173 23.28 18.93 26.00
N ARG A 174 24.60 19.13 25.95
CA ARG A 174 25.60 18.57 26.86
C ARG A 174 25.83 17.05 26.70
N TYR A 175 25.28 16.40 25.69
CA TYR A 175 25.51 14.99 25.37
C TYR A 175 26.12 14.84 23.98
N LEU A 176 26.81 13.75 23.75
CA LEU A 176 27.29 13.37 22.44
C LEU A 176 26.10 12.94 21.57
N ASP A 177 26.10 13.39 20.33
CA ASP A 177 25.09 12.97 19.37
C ASP A 177 25.21 11.47 19.08
N PHE A 178 24.07 10.77 19.13
CA PHE A 178 23.97 9.36 18.74
C PHE A 178 23.43 9.28 17.32
N GLY A 179 24.21 8.64 16.42
CA GLY A 179 23.82 8.46 15.02
C GLY A 179 23.91 6.99 14.61
N GLU A 180 22.86 6.48 13.97
CA GLU A 180 22.78 5.09 13.48
C GLU A 180 21.94 5.02 12.21
N THR A 181 22.26 4.05 11.32
CA THR A 181 21.38 3.68 10.21
C THR A 181 20.41 2.61 10.66
N ILE A 182 19.12 2.92 10.63
CA ILE A 182 18.06 1.99 11.01
C ILE A 182 17.31 1.53 9.76
N ASN A 183 16.79 0.29 9.81
CA ASN A 183 15.94 -0.24 8.73
C ASN A 183 14.51 -0.41 9.22
N ILE A 184 13.59 0.28 8.56
CA ILE A 184 12.15 0.22 8.85
C ILE A 184 11.51 -0.80 7.91
N GLU A 185 10.92 -1.84 8.50
CA GLU A 185 10.29 -2.93 7.71
C GLU A 185 9.00 -2.50 7.02
N GLY A 186 8.32 -1.52 7.56
CA GLY A 186 7.00 -1.08 7.09
C GLY A 186 5.89 -2.05 7.47
N ARG A 187 4.80 -2.08 6.67
CA ARG A 187 3.64 -2.96 6.84
C ARG A 187 2.92 -2.79 8.18
N THR A 188 2.95 -1.58 8.74
CA THR A 188 2.40 -1.27 10.08
C THR A 188 3.00 -2.10 11.22
N LEU A 189 4.18 -2.69 10.99
CA LEU A 189 4.89 -3.43 12.03
C LEU A 189 5.49 -2.46 13.05
N GLU A 190 5.36 -2.81 14.32
CA GLU A 190 5.94 -2.05 15.43
C GLU A 190 7.41 -2.44 15.61
N GLN A 191 8.29 -1.45 15.66
CA GLN A 191 9.71 -1.59 15.92
C GLN A 191 10.12 -0.62 17.04
N SER A 192 10.82 -1.13 18.06
CA SER A 192 11.36 -0.31 19.15
C SER A 192 12.86 -0.16 18.99
N PHE A 193 13.33 1.07 19.12
CA PHE A 193 14.74 1.41 19.10
C PHE A 193 15.17 1.93 20.46
N SER A 194 16.40 1.58 20.86
CA SER A 194 17.02 2.04 22.08
C SER A 194 18.32 2.76 21.78
N ALA A 195 18.65 3.76 22.56
CA ALA A 195 19.90 4.50 22.45
C ALA A 195 20.40 4.91 23.82
N SER A 196 21.73 5.05 23.95
CA SER A 196 22.36 5.59 25.13
C SER A 196 23.20 6.79 24.71
N LEU A 197 22.82 7.96 25.20
CA LEU A 197 23.61 9.17 24.99
C LEU A 197 24.67 9.26 26.07
N GLU A 198 25.90 9.51 25.64
CA GLU A 198 27.04 9.71 26.50
C GLU A 198 27.18 11.18 26.86
N PRO A 199 27.57 11.50 28.12
CA PRO A 199 27.86 12.88 28.50
C PRO A 199 28.97 13.49 27.64
N ALA A 200 28.79 14.72 27.20
CA ALA A 200 29.80 15.47 26.46
C ALA A 200 30.63 16.37 27.40
N TRP A 201 30.83 15.96 28.65
CA TRP A 201 31.62 16.72 29.63
C TRP A 201 32.56 15.80 30.40
N ALA A 202 33.51 16.39 31.08
CA ALA A 202 34.33 15.78 32.10
C ALA A 202 34.21 16.54 33.43
N THR A 203 34.42 15.83 34.55
CA THR A 203 34.54 16.47 35.86
C THR A 203 35.97 16.98 36.07
N VAL A 204 36.13 18.29 36.18
CA VAL A 204 37.42 18.93 36.41
C VAL A 204 37.55 19.38 37.85
N SER A 205 38.56 18.85 38.55
CA SER A 205 38.87 19.25 39.90
C SER A 205 39.90 20.39 39.90
N LEU A 206 39.51 21.55 40.42
CA LEU A 206 40.33 22.76 40.46
C LEU A 206 40.66 23.13 41.88
N THR A 207 41.99 23.28 42.20
CA THR A 207 42.48 23.70 43.50
C THR A 207 43.55 24.78 43.33
N THR A 208 43.56 25.78 44.25
CA THR A 208 44.60 26.83 44.27
C THR A 208 45.15 27.01 45.65
N ALA A 209 46.36 27.55 45.74
CA ALA A 209 46.98 28.02 46.99
C ALA A 209 47.42 29.46 46.87
N PRO A 210 46.75 30.41 47.55
CA PRO A 210 45.60 30.21 48.48
C PRO A 210 44.34 29.80 47.79
N SER A 211 43.40 29.19 48.51
CA SER A 211 42.05 28.84 48.03
C SER A 211 41.16 30.09 47.90
N GLY A 212 40.04 29.95 47.20
CA GLY A 212 39.06 31.03 47.00
C GLY A 212 39.30 31.84 45.72
N ALA A 213 40.11 31.36 44.79
CA ALA A 213 40.23 31.96 43.49
C ALA A 213 38.93 31.77 42.66
N ASP A 214 38.46 32.80 42.03
CA ASP A 214 37.36 32.74 41.06
C ASP A 214 37.82 31.96 39.84
N VAL A 215 36.96 31.00 39.40
CA VAL A 215 37.21 30.13 38.27
C VAL A 215 36.31 30.57 37.12
N LEU A 216 36.93 30.99 36.04
CA LEU A 216 36.24 31.31 34.79
C LEU A 216 36.63 30.30 33.70
N VAL A 217 35.64 29.78 33.00
CA VAL A 217 35.81 28.94 31.82
C VAL A 217 35.20 29.69 30.63
N ASP A 218 35.99 29.89 29.58
CA ASP A 218 35.56 30.66 28.39
C ASP A 218 35.01 32.07 28.76
N GLY A 219 35.51 32.62 29.87
CA GLY A 219 35.11 33.95 30.41
C GLY A 219 33.87 33.92 31.30
N GLU A 220 33.20 32.78 31.47
CA GLU A 220 32.05 32.61 32.36
C GLU A 220 32.52 32.14 33.76
N LEU A 221 32.04 32.80 34.82
CA LEU A 221 32.33 32.43 36.21
C LEU A 221 31.54 31.19 36.60
N ILE A 222 32.24 30.08 36.87
CA ILE A 222 31.64 28.79 37.24
C ILE A 222 31.71 28.50 38.75
N GLY A 223 32.49 29.29 39.50
CA GLY A 223 32.61 29.16 40.96
C GLY A 223 33.95 29.62 41.48
N SER A 224 34.34 29.16 42.71
CA SER A 224 35.62 29.47 43.34
C SER A 224 36.30 28.23 43.89
N THR A 225 37.61 28.20 43.87
CA THR A 225 38.44 27.04 44.32
C THR A 225 38.36 26.81 45.81
N PRO A 226 38.38 25.56 46.33
CA PRO A 226 38.38 24.32 45.52
C PRO A 226 36.98 24.00 44.94
N ILE A 227 36.92 23.55 43.68
CA ILE A 227 35.66 23.22 43.02
C ILE A 227 35.86 21.97 42.13
N ASN A 228 34.79 21.16 42.06
CA ASN A 228 34.63 20.15 41.02
C ASN A 228 33.54 20.65 40.04
N ALA A 229 33.91 20.86 38.81
CA ALA A 229 33.02 21.43 37.80
C ALA A 229 32.91 20.50 36.59
N GLU A 230 31.68 20.34 36.08
CA GLU A 230 31.45 19.67 34.80
C GLU A 230 31.73 20.66 33.65
N ILE A 231 32.80 20.40 32.92
CA ILE A 231 33.21 21.26 31.79
C ILE A 231 32.98 20.50 30.49
N ILE A 232 32.25 21.12 29.56
CA ILE A 232 31.94 20.55 28.26
C ILE A 232 33.24 20.30 27.46
N GLN A 233 33.29 19.18 26.74
CA GLN A 233 34.43 18.77 25.91
C GLN A 233 34.89 19.87 24.91
N GLY A 234 36.14 19.75 24.49
CA GLY A 234 36.76 20.64 23.54
C GLY A 234 37.79 21.56 24.19
N GLN A 235 38.39 22.41 23.36
CA GLN A 235 39.37 23.37 23.83
C GLN A 235 38.69 24.49 24.66
N ARG A 236 39.16 24.69 25.91
CA ARG A 236 38.61 25.61 26.88
C ARG A 236 39.65 26.57 27.41
N ASP A 237 39.25 27.79 27.61
CA ASP A 237 40.12 28.81 28.27
C ASP A 237 39.75 28.89 29.75
N LEU A 238 40.69 28.47 30.61
CA LEU A 238 40.54 28.52 32.05
C LEU A 238 41.30 29.70 32.61
N VAL A 239 40.58 30.56 33.36
CA VAL A 239 41.18 31.69 34.03
C VAL A 239 40.91 31.62 35.54
N LEU A 240 41.93 31.67 36.34
CA LEU A 240 41.85 31.75 37.79
C LEU A 240 42.20 33.18 38.25
N LYS A 241 41.30 33.80 39.06
CA LYS A 241 41.49 35.14 39.57
C LYS A 241 41.34 35.19 41.09
N LEU A 242 42.34 35.70 41.78
CA LEU A 242 42.29 35.93 43.21
C LEU A 242 42.72 37.36 43.51
N ALA A 243 41.96 38.06 44.40
CA ALA A 243 42.31 39.43 44.79
C ALA A 243 43.73 39.52 45.37
N GLY A 244 44.49 40.49 44.84
CA GLY A 244 45.90 40.65 45.24
C GLY A 244 46.92 39.69 44.56
N HIS A 245 46.45 38.81 43.64
CA HIS A 245 47.31 37.91 42.91
C HIS A 245 47.20 38.17 41.40
N LYS A 246 48.25 37.75 40.66
CA LYS A 246 48.19 37.79 39.21
C LYS A 246 47.23 36.71 38.70
N ALA A 247 46.34 37.03 37.76
CA ALA A 247 45.50 36.04 37.13
C ALA A 247 46.36 35.00 36.44
N TRP A 248 45.96 33.75 36.58
CA TRP A 248 46.53 32.62 35.86
C TRP A 248 45.57 32.22 34.75
N GLN A 249 46.07 31.88 33.57
CA GLN A 249 45.27 31.50 32.40
C GLN A 249 45.99 30.40 31.64
N GLU A 250 45.23 29.37 31.24
CA GLU A 250 45.72 28.27 30.43
C GLU A 250 44.56 27.73 29.55
N GLU A 251 44.92 27.37 28.30
CA GLU A 251 44.03 26.62 27.43
C GLU A 251 44.24 25.14 27.67
N PHE A 252 43.19 24.37 27.79
CA PHE A 252 43.25 22.92 27.94
C PHE A 252 42.14 22.22 27.14
N ASP A 253 42.40 20.98 26.75
CA ASP A 253 41.45 20.18 26.00
C ASP A 253 40.72 19.26 26.96
N VAL A 254 39.38 19.39 27.00
CA VAL A 254 38.47 18.57 27.81
C VAL A 254 38.02 17.39 26.97
N LEU A 255 38.29 16.18 27.38
CA LEU A 255 37.82 14.95 26.75
C LEU A 255 36.61 14.42 27.53
N ALA A 256 35.50 14.16 26.82
CA ALA A 256 34.29 13.66 27.46
C ALA A 256 34.55 12.35 28.25
N GLY A 257 34.03 12.29 29.48
CA GLY A 257 34.19 11.14 30.36
C GLY A 257 35.58 10.96 30.99
N GLU A 258 36.52 11.81 30.68
CA GLU A 258 37.89 11.77 31.28
C GLU A 258 38.00 12.84 32.38
N ASP A 259 37.74 12.43 33.64
CA ASP A 259 37.94 13.32 34.77
C ASP A 259 39.42 13.65 34.99
N PHE A 260 39.72 14.92 35.22
CA PHE A 260 41.08 15.32 35.46
C PHE A 260 41.17 16.40 36.53
N SER A 261 42.38 16.59 37.05
CA SER A 261 42.65 17.65 38.01
C SER A 261 43.72 18.63 37.46
N VAL A 262 43.48 19.93 37.56
CA VAL A 262 44.48 20.93 37.28
C VAL A 262 45.44 21.00 38.48
N PRO A 263 46.73 20.86 38.27
CA PRO A 263 47.72 20.92 39.35
C PRO A 263 47.58 22.23 40.11
N LEU A 264 47.94 22.17 41.38
CA LEU A 264 47.87 23.33 42.29
C LEU A 264 48.64 24.53 41.72
N VAL A 265 47.98 25.62 41.49
CA VAL A 265 48.51 26.87 40.93
C VAL A 265 48.78 27.91 42.06
#